data_ff14b0cd148fd8a2947970bab2deac4c
#
_entry.id   ff14b0cd148fd8a2947970bab2deac4c
#
_cell.length_a   1.000
_cell.length_b   1.000
_cell.length_c   1.000
_cell.angle_alpha   90.00
_cell.angle_beta   90.00
_cell.angle_gamma   90.00
#
_symmetry.space_group_name_H-M   'P 1'
#
loop_
_entity.id
_entity.type
_entity.pdbx_description
1 polymer ?
#
loop_
_entity_poly.entity_id
_entity_poly.type
_entity_poly.pdbx_seq_one_letter_code
_entity_poly.pdbx_strand_id
1 'polypeptide(L)'
;MNYPIYLTNMNRLSTTKKMVEDLFRLNSNSRITIIDNASTYPPLLEWYEQVKGDINIIRHTENKGCWSFFYSGYASACTDDWYVYSDADLELNPNMSSDWQEILMEWHKKYNRKASLVLRLDDVPEGELKEKIKNHQNICWGLTEDKNVYHGVTDMTFSFDAKAEGYRYDSVRIGGDFACRHIPWYLDFNNLPEEEKYYLDHLDGKFPEAIWSNLNKERISHVS
;
A
#
# COMPACT_ATOMS: atom_id res chain seq x y z
N MET A 1 10.35 18.14 -2.24
CA MET A 1 11.12 17.22 -1.35
C MET A 1 11.31 15.86 -2.05
N ASN A 2 12.20 14.98 -1.55
CA ASN A 2 12.43 13.66 -2.16
C ASN A 2 12.87 12.65 -1.08
N TYR A 3 11.92 12.27 -0.24
CA TYR A 3 12.14 11.25 0.78
C TYR A 3 12.00 9.84 0.22
N PRO A 4 12.67 8.84 0.81
CA PRO A 4 12.61 7.45 0.34
C PRO A 4 11.20 6.87 0.47
N ILE A 5 10.85 6.03 -0.49
CA ILE A 5 9.55 5.36 -0.58
C ILE A 5 9.81 3.85 -0.54
N TYR A 6 9.19 3.16 0.40
CA TYR A 6 9.28 1.71 0.58
C TYR A 6 7.95 1.05 0.24
N LEU A 7 7.97 0.15 -0.74
CA LEU A 7 6.79 -0.60 -1.18
C LEU A 7 6.96 -2.07 -0.81
N THR A 8 6.04 -2.61 -0.03
CA THR A 8 6.01 -4.04 0.28
C THR A 8 5.23 -4.77 -0.80
N ASN A 9 5.83 -5.79 -1.41
CA ASN A 9 5.22 -6.57 -2.48
C ASN A 9 5.40 -8.08 -2.26
N MET A 10 4.44 -8.86 -2.76
CA MET A 10 4.52 -10.31 -2.92
C MET A 10 3.70 -10.73 -4.13
N ASN A 11 4.39 -11.32 -5.14
CA ASN A 11 3.80 -11.96 -6.31
C ASN A 11 2.82 -11.10 -7.17
N ARG A 12 2.79 -9.77 -6.99
CA ARG A 12 1.95 -8.86 -7.76
C ARG A 12 2.79 -7.96 -8.65
N LEU A 13 2.70 -8.16 -9.97
CA LEU A 13 3.43 -7.37 -10.97
C LEU A 13 2.66 -6.10 -11.36
N SER A 14 1.41 -6.26 -11.82
CA SER A 14 0.67 -5.18 -12.48
C SER A 14 0.45 -3.99 -11.55
N THR A 15 0.03 -4.25 -10.31
CA THR A 15 -0.22 -3.20 -9.32
C THR A 15 1.07 -2.53 -8.88
N THR A 16 2.13 -3.31 -8.63
CA THR A 16 3.45 -2.79 -8.24
C THR A 16 4.04 -1.92 -9.34
N LYS A 17 3.99 -2.38 -10.59
CA LYS A 17 4.45 -1.62 -11.76
C LYS A 17 3.68 -0.32 -11.91
N LYS A 18 2.34 -0.38 -11.83
CA LYS A 18 1.48 0.82 -11.90
C LYS A 18 1.80 1.83 -10.81
N MET A 19 2.00 1.37 -9.58
CA MET A 19 2.34 2.24 -8.46
C MET A 19 3.72 2.90 -8.64
N VAL A 20 4.71 2.16 -9.14
CA VAL A 20 6.03 2.72 -9.48
C VAL A 20 5.91 3.77 -10.59
N GLU A 21 5.13 3.51 -11.65
CA GLU A 21 4.86 4.45 -12.72
C GLU A 21 4.17 5.72 -12.20
N ASP A 22 3.18 5.60 -11.31
CA ASP A 22 2.51 6.74 -10.69
C ASP A 22 3.47 7.58 -9.84
N LEU A 23 4.34 6.94 -9.05
CA LEU A 23 5.34 7.65 -8.25
C LEU A 23 6.33 8.40 -9.13
N PHE A 24 6.79 7.82 -10.24
CA PHE A 24 7.65 8.51 -11.19
C PHE A 24 6.93 9.63 -11.96
N ARG A 25 5.63 9.48 -12.22
CA ARG A 25 4.80 10.56 -12.78
C ARG A 25 4.73 11.76 -11.82
N LEU A 26 4.62 11.51 -10.53
CA LEU A 26 4.58 12.56 -9.50
C LEU A 26 5.96 13.21 -9.30
N ASN A 27 7.03 12.44 -9.34
CA ASN A 27 8.40 12.92 -9.28
C ASN A 27 9.33 11.92 -10.00
N SER A 28 9.89 12.32 -11.14
CA SER A 28 10.78 11.47 -11.95
C SER A 28 12.07 11.00 -11.21
N ASN A 29 12.42 11.66 -10.12
CA ASN A 29 13.57 11.30 -9.27
C ASN A 29 13.15 10.56 -8.00
N SER A 30 11.93 9.99 -7.92
CA SER A 30 11.46 9.26 -6.75
C SER A 30 12.45 8.17 -6.33
N ARG A 31 12.76 8.13 -5.03
CA ARG A 31 13.68 7.16 -4.42
C ARG A 31 12.91 5.93 -3.94
N ILE A 32 12.66 5.00 -4.87
CA ILE A 32 11.79 3.84 -4.61
C ILE A 32 12.63 2.63 -4.22
N THR A 33 12.21 1.96 -3.16
CA THR A 33 12.71 0.64 -2.74
C THR A 33 11.53 -0.32 -2.63
N ILE A 34 11.56 -1.40 -3.39
CA ILE A 34 10.61 -2.52 -3.23
C ILE A 34 11.19 -3.50 -2.21
N ILE A 35 10.41 -3.82 -1.19
CA ILE A 35 10.68 -4.91 -0.24
C ILE A 35 9.88 -6.11 -0.70
N ASP A 36 10.55 -7.00 -1.38
CA ASP A 36 9.96 -8.21 -1.96
C ASP A 36 9.89 -9.34 -0.94
N ASN A 37 8.68 -9.74 -0.57
CA ASN A 37 8.41 -10.80 0.40
C ASN A 37 8.48 -12.20 -0.21
N ALA A 38 9.69 -12.58 -0.69
CA ALA A 38 9.98 -13.88 -1.27
C ALA A 38 9.09 -14.25 -2.46
N SER A 39 8.83 -13.30 -3.35
CA SER A 39 8.07 -13.54 -4.58
C SER A 39 8.71 -14.61 -5.45
N THR A 40 7.86 -15.42 -6.07
CA THR A 40 8.23 -16.50 -6.98
C THR A 40 7.56 -16.38 -8.35
N TYR A 41 6.68 -15.40 -8.56
CA TYR A 41 5.98 -15.16 -9.81
C TYR A 41 6.97 -14.75 -10.92
N PRO A 42 7.21 -15.61 -11.95
CA PRO A 42 8.28 -15.38 -12.91
C PRO A 42 8.19 -14.03 -13.63
N PRO A 43 7.02 -13.57 -14.13
CA PRO A 43 6.95 -12.27 -14.80
C PRO A 43 7.35 -11.08 -13.91
N LEU A 44 7.07 -11.14 -12.60
CA LEU A 44 7.51 -10.13 -11.64
C LEU A 44 9.04 -10.13 -11.50
N LEU A 45 9.64 -11.32 -11.40
CA LEU A 45 11.08 -11.44 -11.26
C LEU A 45 11.82 -10.95 -12.51
N GLU A 46 11.29 -11.22 -13.70
CA GLU A 46 11.81 -10.68 -14.97
C GLU A 46 11.71 -9.15 -15.01
N TRP A 47 10.60 -8.58 -14.55
CA TRP A 47 10.45 -7.13 -14.48
C TRP A 47 11.44 -6.50 -13.48
N TYR A 48 11.70 -7.14 -12.35
CA TYR A 48 12.71 -6.67 -11.39
C TYR A 48 14.09 -6.53 -12.03
N GLU A 49 14.49 -7.48 -12.89
CA GLU A 49 15.76 -7.40 -13.63
C GLU A 49 15.81 -6.23 -14.62
N GLN A 50 14.66 -5.85 -15.18
CA GLN A 50 14.57 -4.71 -16.11
C GLN A 50 14.69 -3.35 -15.40
N VAL A 51 14.19 -3.23 -14.18
CA VAL A 51 14.10 -1.95 -13.46
C VAL A 51 15.13 -1.74 -12.34
N LYS A 52 16.02 -2.70 -12.11
CA LYS A 52 17.04 -2.65 -11.04
C LYS A 52 18.04 -1.49 -11.14
N GLY A 53 18.07 -0.77 -12.26
CA GLY A 53 18.86 0.45 -12.44
C GLY A 53 18.16 1.71 -11.99
N ASP A 54 16.82 1.67 -11.94
CA ASP A 54 15.95 2.83 -11.66
C ASP A 54 15.40 2.80 -10.23
N ILE A 55 15.18 1.60 -9.68
CA ILE A 55 14.66 1.39 -8.34
C ILE A 55 15.52 0.38 -7.57
N ASN A 56 15.48 0.48 -6.24
CA ASN A 56 16.13 -0.50 -5.38
C ASN A 56 15.17 -1.66 -5.08
N ILE A 57 15.69 -2.90 -5.07
CA ILE A 57 14.89 -4.10 -4.77
C ILE A 57 15.60 -4.90 -3.69
N ILE A 58 14.95 -5.07 -2.55
CA ILE A 58 15.40 -5.89 -1.44
C ILE A 58 14.55 -7.15 -1.41
N ARG A 59 15.13 -8.30 -1.72
CA ARG A 59 14.42 -9.58 -1.74
C ARG A 59 14.64 -10.36 -0.47
N HIS A 60 13.56 -10.72 0.21
CA HIS A 60 13.60 -11.65 1.32
C HIS A 60 13.68 -13.10 0.81
N THR A 61 14.22 -13.99 1.62
CA THR A 61 14.26 -15.44 1.35
C THR A 61 13.00 -16.15 1.85
N GLU A 62 12.18 -15.48 2.66
CA GLU A 62 10.91 -15.96 3.20
C GLU A 62 9.91 -14.82 3.30
N ASN A 63 8.62 -15.13 3.27
CA ASN A 63 7.56 -14.16 3.52
C ASN A 63 7.58 -13.72 4.98
N LYS A 64 7.71 -12.42 5.24
CA LYS A 64 7.73 -11.77 6.56
C LYS A 64 6.45 -10.98 6.86
N GLY A 65 5.43 -11.11 6.00
CA GLY A 65 4.17 -10.40 6.12
C GLY A 65 4.22 -8.94 5.67
N CYS A 66 3.07 -8.28 5.73
CA CYS A 66 2.93 -6.87 5.31
C CYS A 66 3.78 -5.91 6.15
N TRP A 67 4.08 -6.25 7.40
CA TRP A 67 4.90 -5.45 8.32
C TRP A 67 6.41 -5.59 8.11
N SER A 68 6.85 -6.23 7.05
CA SER A 68 8.28 -6.52 6.78
C SER A 68 9.16 -5.29 6.79
N PHE A 69 8.66 -4.12 6.37
CA PHE A 69 9.39 -2.84 6.46
C PHE A 69 9.84 -2.52 7.89
N PHE A 70 8.97 -2.73 8.87
CA PHE A 70 9.26 -2.46 10.29
C PHE A 70 10.00 -3.64 10.95
N TYR A 71 9.48 -4.84 10.80
CA TYR A 71 10.04 -6.02 11.51
C TYR A 71 11.42 -6.44 10.99
N SER A 72 11.78 -6.08 9.77
CA SER A 72 13.13 -6.30 9.24
C SER A 72 14.08 -5.13 9.52
N GLY A 73 13.66 -4.12 10.25
CA GLY A 73 14.50 -3.01 10.68
C GLY A 73 14.77 -1.93 9.61
N TYR A 74 14.10 -1.97 8.46
CA TYR A 74 14.35 -0.96 7.41
C TYR A 74 13.93 0.44 7.82
N ALA A 75 12.84 0.57 8.58
CA ALA A 75 12.42 1.85 9.15
C ALA A 75 13.53 2.47 10.03
N SER A 76 14.13 1.66 10.92
CA SER A 76 15.20 2.11 11.80
C SER A 76 16.51 2.38 11.05
N ALA A 77 16.79 1.62 9.99
CA ALA A 77 17.98 1.77 9.16
C ALA A 77 17.89 2.94 8.16
N CYS A 78 16.71 3.51 7.95
CA CYS A 78 16.55 4.68 7.08
C CYS A 78 17.46 5.81 7.53
N THR A 79 18.22 6.41 6.61
CA THR A 79 19.14 7.52 6.92
C THR A 79 18.47 8.89 6.91
N ASP A 80 17.31 8.98 6.25
CA ASP A 80 16.49 10.19 6.21
C ASP A 80 15.65 10.32 7.48
N ASP A 81 15.27 11.54 7.84
CA ASP A 81 14.40 11.81 9.01
C ASP A 81 12.94 11.47 8.72
N TRP A 82 12.59 11.29 7.44
CA TRP A 82 11.24 11.02 6.94
C TRP A 82 11.26 9.93 5.88
N TYR A 83 10.18 9.20 5.79
CA TYR A 83 9.99 8.18 4.77
C TYR A 83 8.51 8.01 4.40
N VAL A 84 8.28 7.38 3.27
CA VAL A 84 6.98 6.85 2.87
C VAL A 84 7.04 5.33 2.87
N TYR A 85 5.98 4.69 3.30
CA TYR A 85 5.83 3.24 3.17
C TYR A 85 4.41 2.89 2.73
N SER A 86 4.28 1.78 2.01
CA SER A 86 2.99 1.31 1.50
C SER A 86 3.05 -0.15 1.10
N ASP A 87 1.86 -0.78 1.05
CA ASP A 87 1.65 -1.94 0.19
C ASP A 87 1.71 -1.50 -1.28
N ALA A 88 2.12 -2.41 -2.17
CA ALA A 88 2.33 -2.11 -3.58
C ALA A 88 1.09 -2.34 -4.46
N ASP A 89 -0.09 -2.50 -3.87
CA ASP A 89 -1.35 -2.79 -4.55
C ASP A 89 -2.38 -1.65 -4.52
N LEU A 90 -1.86 -0.42 -4.45
CA LEU A 90 -2.65 0.80 -4.53
C LEU A 90 -2.56 1.43 -5.93
N GLU A 91 -3.64 2.05 -6.37
CA GLU A 91 -3.68 2.97 -7.50
C GLU A 91 -3.80 4.40 -6.97
N LEU A 92 -2.78 5.23 -7.23
CA LEU A 92 -2.77 6.62 -6.80
C LEU A 92 -3.70 7.45 -7.66
N ASN A 93 -4.30 8.49 -7.06
CA ASN A 93 -5.17 9.40 -7.80
C ASN A 93 -4.36 10.10 -8.92
N PRO A 94 -4.84 10.12 -10.17
CA PRO A 94 -4.14 10.81 -11.25
C PRO A 94 -4.01 12.34 -11.04
N ASN A 95 -4.90 12.93 -10.23
CA ASN A 95 -4.88 14.35 -9.88
C ASN A 95 -3.98 14.67 -8.68
N MET A 96 -3.36 13.66 -8.07
CA MET A 96 -2.44 13.88 -6.95
C MET A 96 -1.31 14.82 -7.36
N SER A 97 -1.06 15.84 -6.53
CA SER A 97 -0.10 16.89 -6.81
C SER A 97 1.35 16.41 -6.71
N SER A 98 2.25 17.01 -7.51
CA SER A 98 3.68 16.69 -7.48
C SER A 98 4.39 17.10 -6.18
N ASP A 99 3.82 18.02 -5.41
CA ASP A 99 4.30 18.45 -4.08
C ASP A 99 3.71 17.63 -2.92
N TRP A 100 3.21 16.44 -3.24
CA TRP A 100 2.51 15.57 -2.30
C TRP A 100 3.28 15.23 -1.01
N GLN A 101 4.62 15.11 -1.07
CA GLN A 101 5.44 14.85 0.12
C GLN A 101 5.45 16.05 1.07
N GLU A 102 5.51 17.26 0.52
CA GLU A 102 5.40 18.50 1.26
C GLU A 102 4.03 18.61 1.96
N ILE A 103 2.97 18.35 1.23
CA ILE A 103 1.59 18.41 1.75
C ILE A 103 1.38 17.36 2.87
N LEU A 104 1.82 16.12 2.66
CA LEU A 104 1.71 15.09 3.71
C LEU A 104 2.55 15.44 4.95
N MET A 105 3.73 16.04 4.76
CA MET A 105 4.55 16.52 5.88
C MET A 105 3.83 17.61 6.66
N GLU A 106 3.17 18.57 6.00
CA GLU A 106 2.41 19.63 6.68
C GLU A 106 1.29 19.03 7.53
N TRP A 107 0.55 18.07 7.02
CA TRP A 107 -0.48 17.36 7.77
C TRP A 107 0.09 16.55 8.93
N HIS A 108 1.22 15.84 8.72
CA HIS A 108 1.93 15.15 9.79
C HIS A 108 2.29 16.13 10.92
N LYS A 109 2.88 17.27 10.58
CA LYS A 109 3.29 18.29 11.58
C LYS A 109 2.11 18.91 12.30
N LYS A 110 1.02 19.23 11.57
CA LYS A 110 -0.18 19.83 12.16
C LYS A 110 -0.82 18.93 13.21
N TYR A 111 -0.94 17.63 12.92
CA TYR A 111 -1.62 16.69 13.79
C TYR A 111 -0.70 15.85 14.67
N ASN A 112 0.61 15.95 14.47
CA ASN A 112 1.61 15.10 15.13
C ASN A 112 1.32 13.59 14.99
N ARG A 113 0.89 13.17 13.81
CA ARG A 113 0.51 11.79 13.45
C ARG A 113 1.00 11.47 12.05
N LYS A 114 1.19 10.19 11.72
CA LYS A 114 1.51 9.83 10.33
C LYS A 114 0.40 10.33 9.39
N ALA A 115 0.78 10.82 8.21
CA ALA A 115 -0.13 11.28 7.19
C ALA A 115 -0.34 10.18 6.15
N SER A 116 -1.55 9.66 6.05
CA SER A 116 -1.88 8.51 5.20
C SER A 116 -2.94 8.90 4.17
N LEU A 117 -3.01 8.16 3.07
CA LEU A 117 -4.05 8.38 2.06
C LEU A 117 -5.38 7.74 2.48
N VAL A 118 -6.48 8.37 2.07
CA VAL A 118 -7.81 7.78 2.14
C VAL A 118 -7.94 6.67 1.11
N LEU A 119 -8.48 5.52 1.49
CA LEU A 119 -8.91 4.49 0.55
C LEU A 119 -10.33 4.79 0.06
N ARG A 120 -10.51 4.90 -1.26
CA ARG A 120 -11.80 5.18 -1.89
C ARG A 120 -12.78 4.02 -1.70
N LEU A 121 -14.02 4.36 -1.37
CA LEU A 121 -15.13 3.41 -1.22
C LEU A 121 -16.30 3.73 -2.14
N ASP A 122 -16.33 4.93 -2.69
CA ASP A 122 -17.43 5.43 -3.50
C ASP A 122 -17.63 4.63 -4.80
N ASP A 123 -16.55 4.18 -5.40
CA ASP A 123 -16.52 3.45 -6.66
C ASP A 123 -16.21 1.94 -6.53
N VAL A 124 -16.11 1.41 -5.32
CA VAL A 124 -16.04 -0.04 -5.10
C VAL A 124 -17.35 -0.69 -5.60
N PRO A 125 -17.28 -1.79 -6.39
CA PRO A 125 -18.48 -2.48 -6.87
C PRO A 125 -19.46 -2.84 -5.76
N GLU A 126 -20.76 -2.63 -6.02
CA GLU A 126 -21.82 -2.94 -5.05
C GLU A 126 -21.85 -4.43 -4.71
N GLY A 127 -22.10 -4.77 -3.46
CA GLY A 127 -22.22 -6.14 -3.00
C GLY A 127 -21.71 -6.36 -1.58
N GLU A 128 -21.69 -7.62 -1.16
CA GLU A 128 -21.32 -8.03 0.19
C GLU A 128 -19.91 -7.57 0.57
N LEU A 129 -18.96 -7.59 -0.39
CA LEU A 129 -17.59 -7.14 -0.15
C LEU A 129 -17.56 -5.66 0.22
N LYS A 130 -18.28 -4.80 -0.51
CA LYS A 130 -18.34 -3.36 -0.23
C LYS A 130 -18.88 -3.09 1.17
N GLU A 131 -19.89 -3.81 1.60
CA GLU A 131 -20.44 -3.67 2.96
C GLU A 131 -19.44 -4.13 4.04
N LYS A 132 -18.71 -5.21 3.81
CA LYS A 132 -17.63 -5.66 4.72
C LYS A 132 -16.51 -4.62 4.80
N ILE A 133 -16.11 -4.04 3.66
CA ILE A 133 -15.09 -2.99 3.59
C ILE A 133 -15.57 -1.74 4.36
N LYS A 134 -16.80 -1.28 4.11
CA LYS A 134 -17.38 -0.14 4.82
C LYS A 134 -17.38 -0.35 6.33
N ASN A 135 -17.85 -1.51 6.79
CA ASN A 135 -17.89 -1.83 8.21
C ASN A 135 -16.49 -1.83 8.83
N HIS A 136 -15.50 -2.39 8.14
CA HIS A 136 -14.11 -2.37 8.58
C HIS A 136 -13.54 -0.94 8.61
N GLN A 137 -13.81 -0.14 7.58
CA GLN A 137 -13.29 1.23 7.51
C GLN A 137 -13.99 2.16 8.51
N ASN A 138 -15.28 2.02 8.76
CA ASN A 138 -16.05 2.91 9.64
C ASN A 138 -15.55 2.97 11.08
N ILE A 139 -14.92 1.91 11.59
CA ILE A 139 -14.31 1.91 12.94
C ILE A 139 -13.01 2.70 13.01
N CYS A 140 -12.49 3.12 11.87
CA CYS A 140 -11.15 3.71 11.74
C CYS A 140 -11.15 5.22 11.53
N TRP A 141 -12.33 5.90 11.56
CA TRP A 141 -12.45 7.28 11.09
C TRP A 141 -13.09 8.22 12.11
N GLY A 142 -12.51 9.41 12.22
CA GLY A 142 -13.06 10.55 12.95
C GLY A 142 -12.95 11.84 12.14
N LEU A 143 -13.91 12.76 12.28
CA LEU A 143 -13.85 14.05 11.62
C LEU A 143 -12.75 14.92 12.24
N THR A 144 -12.11 15.73 11.42
CA THR A 144 -11.25 16.84 11.84
C THR A 144 -11.92 18.17 11.48
N GLU A 145 -11.30 19.27 11.85
CA GLU A 145 -11.71 20.64 11.44
C GLU A 145 -11.35 20.93 9.97
N ASP A 146 -10.46 20.15 9.37
CA ASP A 146 -9.99 20.38 8.01
C ASP A 146 -10.79 19.57 7.00
N LYS A 147 -11.12 20.21 5.89
CA LYS A 147 -11.86 19.56 4.80
C LYS A 147 -11.02 18.43 4.18
N ASN A 148 -11.63 17.28 3.99
CA ASN A 148 -11.00 16.07 3.42
C ASN A 148 -9.85 15.51 4.26
N VAL A 149 -9.73 15.87 5.54
CA VAL A 149 -8.78 15.31 6.48
C VAL A 149 -9.51 14.64 7.62
N TYR A 150 -9.12 13.43 7.97
CA TYR A 150 -9.82 12.60 8.94
C TYR A 150 -8.84 12.02 9.95
N HIS A 151 -9.21 12.04 11.24
CA HIS A 151 -8.52 11.20 12.21
C HIS A 151 -8.75 9.73 11.87
N GLY A 152 -7.74 8.90 12.04
CA GLY A 152 -7.91 7.49 11.76
C GLY A 152 -6.79 6.63 12.28
N VAL A 153 -6.95 5.34 12.09
CA VAL A 153 -5.88 4.35 12.18
C VAL A 153 -5.57 3.85 10.79
N THR A 154 -4.31 3.63 10.50
CA THR A 154 -3.87 3.12 9.20
C THR A 154 -2.84 2.03 9.44
N ASP A 155 -2.99 0.93 8.73
CA ASP A 155 -2.03 -0.16 8.66
C ASP A 155 -0.86 0.18 7.70
N MET A 156 -0.53 -0.71 6.77
CA MET A 156 0.51 -0.51 5.76
C MET A 156 0.06 0.30 4.54
N THR A 157 -1.18 0.84 4.53
CA THR A 157 -1.65 1.74 3.48
C THR A 157 -0.78 2.98 3.41
N PHE A 158 -0.52 3.48 2.22
CA PHE A 158 0.34 4.60 1.88
C PHE A 158 0.41 5.67 2.98
N SER A 159 1.55 5.75 3.64
CA SER A 159 1.77 6.62 4.79
C SER A 159 3.10 7.35 4.68
N PHE A 160 3.08 8.64 4.97
CA PHE A 160 4.24 9.48 5.20
C PHE A 160 4.43 9.64 6.71
N ASP A 161 5.63 9.34 7.21
CA ASP A 161 5.91 9.40 8.64
C ASP A 161 7.33 9.88 8.92
N ALA A 162 7.55 10.43 10.13
CA ALA A 162 8.86 10.70 10.66
C ALA A 162 9.53 9.40 11.08
N LYS A 163 10.86 9.34 10.95
CA LYS A 163 11.64 8.24 11.49
C LYS A 163 11.42 8.14 12.99
N ALA A 164 10.82 7.03 13.41
CA ALA A 164 10.54 6.75 14.82
C ALA A 164 10.93 5.31 15.14
N GLU A 165 11.10 5.03 16.43
CA GLU A 165 11.21 3.65 16.90
C GLU A 165 9.83 2.98 16.85
N GLY A 166 9.70 2.00 15.97
CA GLY A 166 8.51 1.18 15.83
C GLY A 166 7.39 1.79 14.99
N TYR A 167 6.34 1.02 14.86
CA TYR A 167 5.18 1.33 14.05
C TYR A 167 4.12 2.09 14.87
N ARG A 168 3.46 3.07 14.23
CA ARG A 168 2.32 3.81 14.80
C ARG A 168 1.06 3.53 14.02
N TYR A 169 -0.04 3.23 14.70
CA TYR A 169 -1.36 3.07 14.07
C TYR A 169 -2.08 4.40 13.86
N ASP A 170 -1.92 5.34 14.77
CA ASP A 170 -2.60 6.63 14.72
C ASP A 170 -2.15 7.46 13.51
N SER A 171 -3.12 7.95 12.77
CA SER A 171 -2.89 8.70 11.55
C SER A 171 -3.88 9.84 11.38
N VAL A 172 -3.54 10.75 10.48
CA VAL A 172 -4.51 11.53 9.73
C VAL A 172 -4.58 10.98 8.31
N ARG A 173 -5.80 10.83 7.78
CA ARG A 173 -6.06 10.35 6.43
C ARG A 173 -6.48 11.51 5.55
N ILE A 174 -5.81 11.67 4.43
CA ILE A 174 -5.99 12.76 3.49
C ILE A 174 -6.78 12.25 2.28
N GLY A 175 -7.92 12.85 2.02
CA GLY A 175 -8.83 12.53 0.92
C GLY A 175 -8.76 13.53 -0.24
N GLY A 176 -9.85 13.64 -1.00
CA GLY A 176 -9.87 14.45 -2.22
C GLY A 176 -8.93 13.88 -3.27
N ASP A 177 -8.04 14.71 -3.82
CA ASP A 177 -7.05 14.29 -4.82
C ASP A 177 -5.97 13.35 -4.25
N PHE A 178 -5.93 13.16 -2.95
CA PHE A 178 -5.08 12.18 -2.25
C PHE A 178 -5.77 10.84 -2.00
N ALA A 179 -7.04 10.69 -2.34
CA ALA A 179 -7.73 9.41 -2.20
C ALA A 179 -7.24 8.40 -3.24
N CYS A 180 -6.87 7.20 -2.82
CA CYS A 180 -6.36 6.12 -3.67
C CYS A 180 -7.31 4.91 -3.65
N ARG A 181 -7.15 3.99 -4.60
CA ARG A 181 -7.85 2.71 -4.63
C ARG A 181 -6.96 1.60 -4.09
N HIS A 182 -7.53 0.70 -3.32
CA HIS A 182 -6.89 -0.57 -2.97
C HIS A 182 -7.35 -1.62 -3.98
N ILE A 183 -6.51 -1.95 -4.92
CA ILE A 183 -6.87 -2.72 -6.13
C ILE A 183 -7.53 -4.07 -5.81
N PRO A 184 -7.13 -4.83 -4.78
CA PRO A 184 -7.81 -6.06 -4.39
C PRO A 184 -9.33 -5.93 -4.15
N TRP A 185 -9.85 -4.73 -3.87
CA TRP A 185 -11.28 -4.50 -3.66
C TRP A 185 -12.09 -4.41 -4.96
N TYR A 186 -11.40 -4.25 -6.10
CA TYR A 186 -11.99 -4.05 -7.42
C TYR A 186 -11.88 -5.30 -8.32
N LEU A 187 -11.32 -6.39 -7.81
CA LEU A 187 -11.14 -7.62 -8.57
C LEU A 187 -12.47 -8.32 -8.85
N ASP A 188 -12.64 -8.76 -10.10
CA ASP A 188 -13.71 -9.69 -10.46
C ASP A 188 -13.27 -11.13 -10.15
N PHE A 189 -13.84 -11.71 -9.09
CA PHE A 189 -13.49 -13.05 -8.63
C PHE A 189 -13.93 -14.16 -9.57
N ASN A 190 -14.86 -13.88 -10.50
CA ASN A 190 -15.25 -14.83 -11.54
C ASN A 190 -14.25 -14.83 -12.70
N ASN A 191 -13.39 -13.79 -12.78
CA ASN A 191 -12.41 -13.62 -13.84
C ASN A 191 -11.11 -12.98 -13.32
N LEU A 192 -10.47 -13.64 -12.35
CA LEU A 192 -9.23 -13.17 -11.77
C LEU A 192 -8.09 -13.16 -12.78
N PRO A 193 -7.25 -12.10 -12.80
CA PRO A 193 -5.98 -12.11 -13.50
C PRO A 193 -5.08 -13.28 -13.06
N GLU A 194 -4.23 -13.74 -13.97
CA GLU A 194 -3.30 -14.86 -13.70
C GLU A 194 -2.40 -14.58 -12.48
N GLU A 195 -1.88 -13.37 -12.35
CA GLU A 195 -1.04 -12.97 -11.22
C GLU A 195 -1.78 -13.05 -9.88
N GLU A 196 -3.07 -12.70 -9.84
CA GLU A 196 -3.87 -12.79 -8.61
C GLU A 196 -4.18 -14.24 -8.24
N LYS A 197 -4.44 -15.10 -9.24
CA LYS A 197 -4.53 -16.55 -9.00
C LYS A 197 -3.21 -17.07 -8.42
N TYR A 198 -2.09 -16.72 -9.06
CA TYR A 198 -0.77 -17.10 -8.60
C TYR A 198 -0.51 -16.62 -7.17
N TYR A 199 -0.81 -15.34 -6.87
CA TYR A 199 -0.66 -14.78 -5.54
C TYR A 199 -1.47 -15.57 -4.51
N LEU A 200 -2.76 -15.85 -4.77
CA LEU A 200 -3.65 -16.57 -3.86
C LEU A 200 -3.20 -18.03 -3.63
N ASP A 201 -2.70 -18.70 -4.67
CA ASP A 201 -2.20 -20.08 -4.60
C ASP A 201 -0.89 -20.19 -3.78
N HIS A 202 -0.13 -19.10 -3.68
CA HIS A 202 1.16 -19.04 -2.98
C HIS A 202 1.09 -18.35 -1.62
N LEU A 203 -0.12 -18.08 -1.08
CA LEU A 203 -0.29 -17.63 0.29
C LEU A 203 0.02 -18.77 1.25
N ASP A 204 0.99 -18.57 2.13
CA ASP A 204 1.46 -19.60 3.07
C ASP A 204 0.59 -19.73 4.35
N GLY A 205 -0.40 -18.84 4.51
CA GLY A 205 -1.30 -18.84 5.67
C GLY A 205 -0.67 -18.44 7.00
N LYS A 206 0.60 -18.00 6.99
CA LYS A 206 1.30 -17.60 8.22
C LYS A 206 0.84 -16.24 8.76
N PHE A 207 0.28 -15.41 7.89
CA PHE A 207 -0.11 -14.05 8.24
C PHE A 207 -1.62 -13.86 8.07
N PRO A 208 -2.39 -13.97 9.18
CA PRO A 208 -3.85 -13.76 9.16
C PRO A 208 -4.25 -12.32 8.82
N GLU A 209 -3.31 -11.38 8.86
CA GLU A 209 -3.54 -9.98 8.47
C GLU A 209 -3.86 -9.79 6.99
N ALA A 210 -3.61 -10.79 6.16
CA ALA A 210 -4.12 -10.83 4.78
C ALA A 210 -5.65 -11.08 4.73
N ILE A 211 -6.42 -10.35 5.56
CA ILE A 211 -7.89 -10.52 5.72
C ILE A 211 -8.59 -10.52 4.35
N TRP A 212 -8.19 -9.60 3.48
CA TRP A 212 -8.79 -9.48 2.15
C TRP A 212 -8.41 -10.66 1.24
N SER A 213 -7.18 -11.17 1.33
CA SER A 213 -6.72 -12.35 0.59
C SER A 213 -7.41 -13.62 1.08
N ASN A 214 -7.65 -13.76 2.38
CA ASN A 214 -8.36 -14.90 2.95
C ASN A 214 -9.85 -14.89 2.58
N LEU A 215 -10.52 -13.73 2.66
CA LEU A 215 -11.90 -13.56 2.16
C LEU A 215 -12.02 -13.89 0.67
N ASN A 216 -10.99 -13.62 -0.10
CA ASN A 216 -10.93 -13.90 -1.52
C ASN A 216 -10.74 -15.40 -1.79
N LYS A 217 -9.92 -16.11 -0.99
CA LYS A 217 -9.80 -17.58 -1.06
C LYS A 217 -11.12 -18.30 -0.76
N GLU A 218 -11.83 -17.88 0.27
CA GLU A 218 -13.14 -18.46 0.60
C GLU A 218 -14.14 -18.31 -0.56
N ARG A 219 -14.13 -17.17 -1.26
CA ARG A 219 -14.99 -16.93 -2.43
C ARG A 219 -14.68 -17.86 -3.61
N ILE A 220 -13.40 -18.11 -3.90
CA ILE A 220 -13.00 -19.01 -4.99
C ILE A 220 -13.44 -20.45 -4.69
N SER A 221 -13.36 -20.90 -3.43
CA SER A 221 -13.79 -22.24 -3.03
C SER A 221 -15.31 -22.46 -3.12
N HIS A 222 -16.12 -21.41 -3.20
CA HIS A 222 -17.58 -21.49 -3.36
C HIS A 222 -18.03 -21.41 -4.82
N VAL A 223 -17.14 -21.12 -5.77
CA VAL A 223 -17.42 -21.00 -7.21
C VAL A 223 -16.90 -22.23 -7.99
N SER A 224 -16.11 -23.09 -7.38
CA SER A 224 -15.62 -24.38 -7.93
C SER A 224 -16.51 -25.53 -7.47
#